data_391a8e0518cf57e869b3b0585104eb5d
#
_entry.id   391a8e0518cf57e869b3b0585104eb5d
#
_cell.length_a   1.000
_cell.length_b   1.000
_cell.length_c   1.000
_cell.angle_alpha   90.00
_cell.angle_beta   90.00
_cell.angle_gamma   90.00
#
_symmetry.space_group_name_H-M   'P 1'
#
loop_
_entity.id
_entity.type
_entity.pdbx_description
1 polymer ?
#
loop_
_entity_poly.entity_id
_entity_poly.type
_entity_poly.pdbx_seq_one_letter_code
_entity_poly.pdbx_strand_id
1 'polypeptide(L)'
;MIDNNIIQSIGAGSGIDTNNLVKQLTSIEKAAPQNRIDKTRDLTESKISDFGKLKSALSTLKDATKTLTDPEGLFSKTASFTESDALVPVELGTDVQTGSYTFEVNAIAKSQSLSSTSFASITDTVGEGTLTIRLGSVTTDVNGAMTAFSADVEEDAIEIVIDSSNNSLSGLRDAINNSDSGIQASIVNDGSGYKLQIKAASGAANELEITVAESGGTPTNEDANGLSRFAFNTTVSQLTENQGGARRLVNAERFGYNQRKQ
;
A
#
# COMPACT_ATOMS: atom_id res chain seq x y z
N MET A 1 -49.40 -56.18 -18.28
CA MET A 1 -50.30 -55.44 -19.17
C MET A 1 -51.61 -56.16 -19.16
N ILE A 2 -52.58 -55.67 -18.42
CA ILE A 2 -53.98 -56.20 -18.51
C ILE A 2 -54.58 -55.57 -19.74
N ASP A 3 -54.94 -56.39 -20.73
CA ASP A 3 -55.41 -55.96 -22.02
C ASP A 3 -56.59 -55.02 -21.88
N ASN A 4 -56.47 -53.80 -22.41
CA ASN A 4 -57.54 -52.82 -22.53
C ASN A 4 -58.78 -53.32 -23.32
N ASN A 5 -58.67 -54.50 -23.98
CA ASN A 5 -59.72 -55.12 -24.77
C ASN A 5 -60.85 -55.74 -23.96
N ILE A 6 -60.59 -56.18 -22.70
CA ILE A 6 -61.63 -56.82 -21.86
C ILE A 6 -62.57 -55.74 -21.29
N ILE A 7 -62.09 -54.54 -21.00
CA ILE A 7 -62.90 -53.47 -20.47
C ILE A 7 -63.80 -52.83 -21.52
N GLN A 8 -63.39 -52.82 -22.79
CA GLN A 8 -64.25 -52.38 -23.93
C GLN A 8 -65.36 -53.35 -24.28
N SER A 9 -65.16 -54.69 -24.04
CA SER A 9 -66.18 -55.69 -24.38
C SER A 9 -67.32 -55.71 -23.38
N ILE A 10 -67.16 -55.28 -22.15
CA ILE A 10 -68.21 -55.25 -21.10
C ILE A 10 -69.16 -54.05 -21.29
N GLY A 11 -68.78 -53.01 -22.02
CA GLY A 11 -69.59 -51.83 -22.27
C GLY A 11 -70.36 -51.82 -23.59
N ALA A 12 -70.14 -52.79 -24.50
CA ALA A 12 -70.77 -52.87 -25.81
C ALA A 12 -72.26 -53.37 -25.72
N GLY A 13 -73.16 -52.40 -25.45
CA GLY A 13 -74.61 -52.68 -25.41
C GLY A 13 -75.34 -51.93 -24.31
N SER A 14 -74.70 -51.40 -23.28
CA SER A 14 -75.34 -50.66 -22.17
C SER A 14 -75.31 -49.12 -22.30
N GLY A 15 -74.55 -48.55 -23.25
CA GLY A 15 -74.36 -47.09 -23.37
C GLY A 15 -73.51 -46.49 -22.21
N ILE A 16 -72.96 -47.28 -21.37
CA ILE A 16 -72.19 -46.86 -20.21
C ILE A 16 -70.70 -46.78 -20.61
N ASP A 17 -70.08 -45.59 -20.53
CA ASP A 17 -68.64 -45.40 -20.71
C ASP A 17 -67.87 -45.95 -19.50
N THR A 18 -67.56 -47.25 -19.57
CA THR A 18 -66.85 -48.01 -18.53
C THR A 18 -65.40 -47.48 -18.30
N ASN A 19 -64.78 -46.93 -19.34
CA ASN A 19 -63.42 -46.33 -19.20
C ASN A 19 -63.46 -45.05 -18.39
N ASN A 20 -64.49 -44.24 -18.57
CA ASN A 20 -64.66 -43.01 -17.80
C ASN A 20 -65.05 -43.36 -16.34
N LEU A 21 -65.90 -44.35 -16.14
CA LEU A 21 -66.28 -44.83 -14.81
C LEU A 21 -65.07 -45.35 -14.00
N VAL A 22 -64.22 -46.19 -14.62
CA VAL A 22 -62.98 -46.72 -13.98
C VAL A 22 -62.01 -45.56 -13.66
N LYS A 23 -61.85 -44.61 -14.55
CA LYS A 23 -61.02 -43.44 -14.29
C LYS A 23 -61.55 -42.62 -13.11
N GLN A 24 -62.85 -42.34 -13.06
CA GLN A 24 -63.49 -41.60 -11.97
C GLN A 24 -63.35 -42.37 -10.64
N LEU A 25 -63.64 -43.69 -10.62
CA LEU A 25 -63.46 -44.50 -9.40
C LEU A 25 -61.99 -44.45 -8.91
N THR A 26 -61.06 -44.67 -9.82
CA THR A 26 -59.64 -44.64 -9.52
C THR A 26 -59.21 -43.28 -9.01
N SER A 27 -59.74 -42.17 -9.56
CA SER A 27 -59.44 -40.83 -9.09
C SER A 27 -59.99 -40.52 -7.70
N ILE A 28 -61.22 -41.03 -7.40
CA ILE A 28 -61.80 -40.88 -6.07
C ILE A 28 -61.05 -41.70 -5.03
N GLU A 29 -60.64 -42.92 -5.37
CA GLU A 29 -59.88 -43.80 -4.48
C GLU A 29 -58.47 -43.22 -4.17
N LYS A 30 -57.84 -42.57 -5.16
CA LYS A 30 -56.54 -41.93 -5.00
C LYS A 30 -56.63 -40.56 -4.31
N ALA A 31 -57.75 -39.85 -4.39
CA ALA A 31 -57.90 -38.50 -3.88
C ALA A 31 -57.65 -38.43 -2.34
N ALA A 32 -58.15 -39.37 -1.57
CA ALA A 32 -58.03 -39.35 -0.11
C ALA A 32 -56.56 -39.57 0.36
N PRO A 33 -55.83 -40.56 -0.13
CA PRO A 33 -54.41 -40.71 0.22
C PRO A 33 -53.55 -39.57 -0.34
N GLN A 34 -53.85 -39.09 -1.55
CA GLN A 34 -53.13 -37.97 -2.16
C GLN A 34 -53.28 -36.71 -1.32
N ASN A 35 -54.50 -36.34 -0.92
CA ASN A 35 -54.73 -35.18 -0.03
C ASN A 35 -54.02 -35.30 1.30
N ARG A 36 -53.82 -36.48 1.86
CA ARG A 36 -53.07 -36.67 3.08
C ARG A 36 -51.56 -36.42 2.87
N ILE A 37 -51.04 -36.93 1.74
CA ILE A 37 -49.65 -36.71 1.37
C ILE A 37 -49.39 -35.22 1.11
N ASP A 38 -50.26 -34.56 0.35
CA ASP A 38 -50.13 -33.15 0.06
C ASP A 38 -50.21 -32.30 1.33
N LYS A 39 -51.14 -32.56 2.25
CA LYS A 39 -51.18 -31.89 3.55
C LYS A 39 -49.91 -32.09 4.36
N THR A 40 -49.36 -33.33 4.36
CA THR A 40 -48.12 -33.59 5.10
C THR A 40 -46.91 -32.90 4.46
N ARG A 41 -46.86 -32.87 3.13
CA ARG A 41 -45.88 -32.12 2.39
C ARG A 41 -45.94 -30.61 2.71
N ASP A 42 -47.14 -30.02 2.60
CA ASP A 42 -47.35 -28.59 2.86
C ASP A 42 -46.97 -28.20 4.30
N LEU A 43 -47.32 -29.05 5.27
CA LEU A 43 -46.89 -28.90 6.66
C LEU A 43 -45.38 -28.98 6.84
N THR A 44 -44.74 -29.87 6.10
CA THR A 44 -43.30 -30.06 6.17
C THR A 44 -42.57 -28.88 5.48
N GLU A 45 -43.04 -28.42 4.34
CA GLU A 45 -42.55 -27.28 3.64
C GLU A 45 -42.71 -26.01 4.47
N SER A 46 -43.86 -25.82 5.15
CA SER A 46 -44.08 -24.71 6.09
C SER A 46 -43.06 -24.75 7.24
N LYS A 47 -42.83 -25.93 7.85
CA LYS A 47 -41.83 -26.08 8.92
C LYS A 47 -40.42 -25.73 8.40
N ILE A 48 -40.03 -26.21 7.23
CA ILE A 48 -38.72 -25.91 6.63
C ILE A 48 -38.59 -24.41 6.43
N SER A 49 -39.62 -23.76 5.90
CA SER A 49 -39.65 -22.29 5.73
C SER A 49 -39.50 -21.54 7.05
N ASP A 50 -40.20 -21.96 8.10
CA ASP A 50 -40.14 -21.33 9.40
C ASP A 50 -38.80 -21.55 10.10
N PHE A 51 -38.19 -22.73 9.95
CA PHE A 51 -36.81 -22.95 10.36
C PHE A 51 -35.81 -22.10 9.58
N GLY A 52 -36.05 -21.87 8.29
CA GLY A 52 -35.27 -20.96 7.45
C GLY A 52 -35.31 -19.51 7.97
N LYS A 53 -36.53 -19.05 8.32
CA LYS A 53 -36.72 -17.70 8.93
C LYS A 53 -36.02 -17.58 10.26
N LEU A 54 -36.15 -18.61 11.13
CA LEU A 54 -35.49 -18.63 12.42
C LEU A 54 -33.96 -18.60 12.29
N LYS A 55 -33.42 -19.39 11.38
CA LYS A 55 -31.98 -19.39 11.08
C LYS A 55 -31.49 -18.03 10.59
N SER A 56 -32.27 -17.38 9.73
CA SER A 56 -31.97 -16.04 9.23
C SER A 56 -31.98 -15.00 10.35
N ALA A 57 -32.98 -15.03 11.21
CA ALA A 57 -33.09 -14.14 12.37
C ALA A 57 -31.93 -14.33 13.37
N LEU A 58 -31.55 -15.59 13.64
CA LEU A 58 -30.38 -15.91 14.47
C LEU A 58 -29.06 -15.45 13.84
N SER A 59 -28.92 -15.55 12.52
CA SER A 59 -27.75 -15.02 11.83
C SER A 59 -27.66 -13.49 11.96
N THR A 60 -28.79 -12.82 11.75
CA THR A 60 -28.86 -11.35 11.93
C THR A 60 -28.53 -10.92 13.36
N LEU A 61 -29.03 -11.65 14.34
CA LEU A 61 -28.70 -11.39 15.76
C LEU A 61 -27.21 -11.65 16.04
N LYS A 62 -26.66 -12.72 15.50
CA LYS A 62 -25.23 -13.02 15.62
C LYS A 62 -24.38 -11.90 15.02
N ASP A 63 -24.74 -11.39 13.82
CA ASP A 63 -24.01 -10.33 13.15
C ASP A 63 -24.12 -9.01 13.92
N ALA A 64 -25.29 -8.71 14.48
CA ALA A 64 -25.49 -7.55 15.36
C ALA A 64 -24.68 -7.66 16.66
N THR A 65 -24.63 -8.83 17.28
CA THR A 65 -23.80 -9.05 18.48
C THR A 65 -22.31 -8.99 18.17
N LYS A 66 -21.88 -9.44 16.99
CA LYS A 66 -20.48 -9.32 16.58
C LYS A 66 -20.06 -7.85 16.46
N THR A 67 -20.90 -7.00 15.87
CA THR A 67 -20.63 -5.55 15.82
C THR A 67 -20.59 -4.90 17.20
N LEU A 68 -21.38 -5.38 18.15
CA LEU A 68 -21.37 -4.91 19.55
C LEU A 68 -20.15 -5.40 20.35
N THR A 69 -19.58 -6.53 20.00
CA THR A 69 -18.38 -7.10 20.65
C THR A 69 -17.08 -6.69 19.96
N ASP A 70 -17.16 -5.99 18.83
CA ASP A 70 -15.99 -5.43 18.15
C ASP A 70 -15.65 -4.07 18.80
N PRO A 71 -14.54 -4.00 19.57
CA PRO A 71 -14.15 -2.75 20.22
C PRO A 71 -13.84 -1.63 19.21
N GLU A 72 -13.37 -2.01 18.02
CA GLU A 72 -13.05 -1.06 16.95
C GLU A 72 -14.32 -0.46 16.33
N GLY A 73 -15.40 -1.24 16.22
CA GLY A 73 -16.68 -0.76 15.70
C GLY A 73 -17.46 0.12 16.65
N LEU A 74 -17.43 -0.20 17.96
CA LEU A 74 -18.23 0.51 18.98
C LEU A 74 -17.56 1.82 19.44
N PHE A 75 -16.25 1.89 19.41
CA PHE A 75 -15.44 3.02 19.86
C PHE A 75 -14.69 3.69 18.70
N SER A 76 -15.17 3.51 17.46
CA SER A 76 -14.58 4.18 16.31
C SER A 76 -14.59 5.70 16.52
N LYS A 77 -13.40 6.27 16.54
CA LYS A 77 -13.20 7.72 16.64
C LYS A 77 -13.06 8.27 15.24
N THR A 78 -13.71 9.35 14.95
CA THR A 78 -13.56 10.08 13.69
C THR A 78 -12.78 11.36 13.93
N ALA A 79 -11.82 11.65 13.07
CA ALA A 79 -11.18 12.95 13.03
C ALA A 79 -11.76 13.77 11.87
N SER A 80 -12.14 15.00 12.14
CA SER A 80 -12.41 15.98 11.10
C SER A 80 -11.25 16.96 11.03
N PHE A 81 -10.74 17.17 9.84
CA PHE A 81 -9.69 18.14 9.58
C PHE A 81 -10.29 19.34 8.86
N THR A 82 -9.83 20.53 9.21
CA THR A 82 -10.02 21.69 8.35
C THR A 82 -9.17 21.41 7.10
N GLU A 83 -9.71 21.65 5.91
CA GLU A 83 -9.01 21.41 4.65
C GLU A 83 -7.62 22.07 4.68
N SER A 84 -6.58 21.27 4.57
CA SER A 84 -5.20 21.68 4.55
C SER A 84 -4.39 20.69 3.72
N ASP A 85 -3.72 21.17 2.70
CA ASP A 85 -2.79 20.37 1.88
C ASP A 85 -1.54 19.92 2.67
N ALA A 86 -1.33 20.51 3.85
CA ALA A 86 -0.14 20.25 4.66
C ALA A 86 -0.29 19.04 5.59
N LEU A 87 -1.52 18.63 5.92
CA LEU A 87 -1.81 17.54 6.85
C LEU A 87 -2.90 16.65 6.27
N VAL A 88 -2.54 15.40 6.00
CA VAL A 88 -3.48 14.36 5.56
C VAL A 88 -3.62 13.33 6.68
N PRO A 89 -4.83 13.04 7.17
CA PRO A 89 -5.05 11.98 8.15
C PRO A 89 -4.77 10.63 7.48
N VAL A 90 -3.94 9.80 8.12
CA VAL A 90 -3.62 8.46 7.62
C VAL A 90 -4.41 7.43 8.42
N GLU A 91 -4.32 7.47 9.73
CA GLU A 91 -4.98 6.51 10.62
C GLU A 91 -5.17 7.11 12.01
N LEU A 92 -6.25 6.71 12.69
CA LEU A 92 -6.48 7.02 14.09
C LEU A 92 -6.19 5.79 14.94
N GLY A 93 -5.20 5.86 15.80
CA GLY A 93 -4.93 4.80 16.76
C GLY A 93 -6.06 4.61 17.76
N THR A 94 -6.19 3.42 18.33
CA THR A 94 -7.23 3.05 19.30
C THR A 94 -7.17 3.88 20.60
N ASP A 95 -5.98 4.34 20.97
CA ASP A 95 -5.70 5.08 22.21
C ASP A 95 -5.83 6.60 22.09
N VAL A 96 -6.22 7.11 20.91
CA VAL A 96 -6.40 8.55 20.70
C VAL A 96 -7.47 9.09 21.62
N GLN A 97 -7.13 10.09 22.43
CA GLN A 97 -8.10 10.77 23.27
C GLN A 97 -8.91 11.78 22.45
N THR A 98 -10.22 11.84 22.71
CA THR A 98 -11.09 12.85 22.11
C THR A 98 -10.69 14.25 22.56
N GLY A 99 -10.64 15.19 21.63
CA GLY A 99 -10.25 16.58 21.89
C GLY A 99 -10.09 17.37 20.61
N SER A 100 -9.84 18.65 20.73
CA SER A 100 -9.44 19.52 19.64
C SER A 100 -7.93 19.69 19.70
N TYR A 101 -7.28 19.55 18.56
CA TYR A 101 -5.84 19.71 18.42
C TYR A 101 -5.56 20.77 17.37
N THR A 102 -4.66 21.68 17.67
CA THR A 102 -4.15 22.65 16.70
C THR A 102 -2.76 22.21 16.29
N PHE A 103 -2.53 22.14 14.99
CA PHE A 103 -1.23 21.81 14.40
C PHE A 103 -0.69 23.02 13.67
N GLU A 104 0.53 23.38 13.98
CA GLU A 104 1.30 24.38 13.25
C GLU A 104 2.45 23.69 12.53
N VAL A 105 2.47 23.78 11.19
CA VAL A 105 3.55 23.21 10.36
C VAL A 105 4.61 24.30 10.16
N ASN A 106 5.70 24.26 10.92
CA ASN A 106 6.78 25.22 10.86
C ASN A 106 7.76 24.97 9.70
N ALA A 107 7.92 23.71 9.33
CA ALA A 107 8.75 23.32 8.20
C ALA A 107 8.26 21.98 7.61
N ILE A 108 8.35 21.87 6.29
CA ILE A 108 8.14 20.60 5.57
C ILE A 108 9.48 19.88 5.42
N ALA A 109 9.42 18.54 5.35
CA ALA A 109 10.60 17.75 5.05
C ALA A 109 11.14 18.11 3.66
N LYS A 110 12.46 18.23 3.55
CA LYS A 110 13.16 18.49 2.29
C LYS A 110 14.10 17.33 1.98
N SER A 111 14.33 17.10 0.71
CA SER A 111 15.31 16.16 0.21
C SER A 111 16.66 16.81 0.08
N GLN A 112 17.72 16.09 0.39
CA GLN A 112 19.06 16.54 0.02
C GLN A 112 19.24 16.44 -1.50
N SER A 113 19.93 17.41 -2.07
CA SER A 113 20.26 17.47 -3.48
C SER A 113 21.72 17.88 -3.64
N LEU A 114 22.49 16.98 -4.26
CA LEU A 114 23.91 17.16 -4.55
C LEU A 114 24.11 17.29 -6.06
N SER A 115 25.06 18.11 -6.50
CA SER A 115 25.43 18.22 -7.92
C SER A 115 26.93 18.09 -8.13
N SER A 116 27.30 17.43 -9.24
CA SER A 116 28.70 17.31 -9.65
C SER A 116 29.21 18.60 -10.33
N THR A 117 30.50 18.66 -10.53
CA THR A 117 31.12 19.56 -11.52
C THR A 117 30.63 19.24 -12.92
N SER A 118 30.78 20.19 -13.87
CA SER A 118 30.32 20.05 -15.24
C SER A 118 31.18 19.10 -16.07
N PHE A 119 30.52 18.35 -16.95
CA PHE A 119 31.10 17.49 -18.00
C PHE A 119 30.75 18.07 -19.37
N ALA A 120 31.60 17.85 -20.36
CA ALA A 120 31.35 18.32 -21.72
C ALA A 120 30.26 17.50 -22.43
N SER A 121 30.20 16.19 -22.12
CA SER A 121 29.23 15.23 -22.69
C SER A 121 28.69 14.27 -21.62
N ILE A 122 27.49 13.76 -21.85
CA ILE A 122 26.91 12.65 -21.06
C ILE A 122 27.64 11.32 -21.23
N THR A 123 28.47 11.22 -22.25
CA THR A 123 29.31 10.05 -22.55
C THR A 123 30.74 10.19 -22.02
N ASP A 124 31.08 11.31 -21.38
CA ASP A 124 32.39 11.50 -20.76
C ASP A 124 32.62 10.45 -19.69
N THR A 125 33.85 9.94 -19.62
CA THR A 125 34.24 8.94 -18.63
C THR A 125 34.33 9.52 -17.25
N VAL A 126 33.75 8.80 -16.27
CA VAL A 126 33.77 9.16 -14.86
C VAL A 126 34.79 8.37 -14.03
N GLY A 127 35.54 7.48 -14.67
CA GLY A 127 36.44 6.54 -14.02
C GLY A 127 35.77 5.23 -13.63
N GLU A 128 36.56 4.31 -13.08
CA GLU A 128 36.12 2.97 -12.67
C GLU A 128 36.41 2.76 -11.19
N GLY A 129 35.56 1.98 -10.51
CA GLY A 129 35.68 1.71 -9.08
C GLY A 129 34.34 1.39 -8.44
N THR A 130 34.26 1.58 -7.15
CA THR A 130 33.04 1.37 -6.38
C THR A 130 32.65 2.66 -5.65
N LEU A 131 31.41 3.10 -5.84
CA LEU A 131 30.75 4.09 -4.99
C LEU A 131 30.03 3.35 -3.86
N THR A 132 30.26 3.77 -2.63
CA THR A 132 29.49 3.32 -1.49
C THR A 132 28.67 4.50 -0.97
N ILE A 133 27.35 4.39 -1.02
CA ILE A 133 26.42 5.41 -0.56
C ILE A 133 25.77 4.94 0.73
N ARG A 134 25.78 5.78 1.76
CA ARG A 134 25.07 5.55 3.02
C ARG A 134 24.07 6.65 3.27
N LEU A 135 22.93 6.26 3.82
CA LEU A 135 21.89 7.18 4.29
C LEU A 135 22.09 7.49 5.76
N GLY A 136 21.78 8.70 6.14
CA GLY A 136 21.94 9.13 7.53
C GLY A 136 21.67 10.61 7.72
N SER A 137 22.14 11.17 8.83
CA SER A 137 22.04 12.61 9.09
C SER A 137 23.41 13.27 8.99
N VAL A 138 23.44 14.39 8.26
CA VAL A 138 24.65 15.19 8.01
C VAL A 138 24.63 16.42 8.90
N THR A 139 25.80 16.79 9.39
CA THR A 139 26.06 18.11 9.96
C THR A 139 27.04 18.85 9.06
N THR A 140 26.66 20.03 8.59
CA THR A 140 27.48 20.85 7.70
C THR A 140 27.98 22.08 8.44
N ASP A 141 29.11 22.64 7.97
CA ASP A 141 29.60 23.94 8.38
C ASP A 141 28.84 25.08 7.64
N VAL A 142 29.27 26.33 7.89
CA VAL A 142 28.66 27.52 7.25
C VAL A 142 28.89 27.59 5.73
N ASN A 143 29.80 26.79 5.20
CA ASN A 143 30.12 26.72 3.76
C ASN A 143 29.44 25.53 3.08
N GLY A 144 28.70 24.69 3.83
CA GLY A 144 28.02 23.49 3.32
C GLY A 144 28.94 22.25 3.28
N ALA A 145 30.15 22.31 3.86
CA ALA A 145 31.00 21.13 3.96
C ALA A 145 30.53 20.21 5.09
N MET A 146 30.52 18.90 4.84
CA MET A 146 30.14 17.90 5.83
C MET A 146 31.17 17.85 6.96
N THR A 147 30.76 18.08 8.20
CA THR A 147 31.62 18.03 9.40
C THR A 147 31.39 16.77 10.23
N ALA A 148 30.20 16.18 10.14
CA ALA A 148 29.89 14.92 10.79
C ALA A 148 28.79 14.20 10.00
N PHE A 149 28.83 12.87 10.05
CA PHE A 149 27.81 11.98 9.49
C PHE A 149 27.43 10.91 10.52
N SER A 150 26.13 10.72 10.71
CA SER A 150 25.57 9.65 11.53
C SER A 150 24.74 8.74 10.64
N ALA A 151 25.30 7.58 10.29
CA ALA A 151 24.60 6.61 9.44
C ALA A 151 23.30 6.11 10.09
N ASP A 152 22.28 5.88 9.28
CA ASP A 152 21.11 5.13 9.71
C ASP A 152 21.53 3.64 9.84
N VAL A 153 21.33 3.09 11.02
CA VAL A 153 21.71 1.70 11.32
C VAL A 153 20.71 0.67 10.82
N GLU A 154 19.54 1.12 10.38
CA GLU A 154 18.49 0.28 9.82
C GLU A 154 18.62 0.13 8.30
N GLU A 155 19.46 0.97 7.67
CA GLU A 155 19.71 0.97 6.23
C GLU A 155 21.11 0.47 5.90
N ASP A 156 21.20 -0.50 5.01
CA ASP A 156 22.48 -1.04 4.54
C ASP A 156 23.18 -0.05 3.59
N ALA A 157 24.52 -0.11 3.56
CA ALA A 157 25.29 0.65 2.59
C ALA A 157 25.02 0.15 1.15
N ILE A 158 24.83 1.08 0.23
CA ILE A 158 24.56 0.81 -1.17
C ILE A 158 25.87 0.82 -1.95
N GLU A 159 26.30 -0.32 -2.46
CA GLU A 159 27.52 -0.43 -3.27
C GLU A 159 27.16 -0.43 -4.77
N ILE A 160 27.75 0.51 -5.50
CA ILE A 160 27.56 0.68 -6.94
C ILE A 160 28.90 0.50 -7.62
N VAL A 161 29.04 -0.59 -8.38
CA VAL A 161 30.27 -0.88 -9.13
C VAL A 161 30.21 -0.21 -10.50
N ILE A 162 31.25 0.56 -10.80
CA ILE A 162 31.47 1.22 -12.10
C ILE A 162 32.67 0.57 -12.76
N ASP A 163 32.42 0.00 -13.92
CA ASP A 163 33.42 -0.69 -14.76
C ASP A 163 33.41 -0.15 -16.19
N SER A 164 34.20 -0.74 -17.08
CA SER A 164 34.29 -0.30 -18.48
C SER A 164 32.98 -0.33 -19.27
N SER A 165 31.93 -1.01 -18.78
CA SER A 165 30.62 -1.08 -19.43
C SER A 165 29.69 0.08 -19.09
N ASN A 166 29.91 0.72 -17.95
CA ASN A 166 29.05 1.79 -17.42
C ASN A 166 29.82 3.03 -16.91
N ASN A 167 31.10 3.18 -17.23
CA ASN A 167 31.99 4.25 -16.75
C ASN A 167 31.76 5.63 -17.40
N SER A 168 30.62 5.87 -18.00
CA SER A 168 30.21 7.19 -18.49
C SER A 168 29.29 7.92 -17.49
N LEU A 169 29.15 9.25 -17.66
CA LEU A 169 28.24 10.02 -16.82
C LEU A 169 26.80 9.49 -16.88
N SER A 170 26.34 9.07 -18.08
CA SER A 170 25.03 8.43 -18.25
C SER A 170 25.00 7.03 -17.60
N GLY A 171 26.09 6.26 -17.71
CA GLY A 171 26.18 4.95 -17.09
C GLY A 171 26.13 5.02 -15.55
N LEU A 172 26.84 5.98 -14.96
CA LEU A 172 26.79 6.23 -13.52
C LEU A 172 25.37 6.61 -13.06
N ARG A 173 24.68 7.52 -13.79
CA ARG A 173 23.27 7.86 -13.51
C ARG A 173 22.40 6.60 -13.50
N ASP A 174 22.53 5.77 -14.52
CA ASP A 174 21.72 4.57 -14.66
C ASP A 174 22.04 3.53 -13.58
N ALA A 175 23.32 3.40 -13.21
CA ALA A 175 23.75 2.52 -12.12
C ALA A 175 23.17 2.96 -10.77
N ILE A 176 23.15 4.27 -10.45
CA ILE A 176 22.53 4.79 -9.24
C ILE A 176 21.02 4.52 -9.26
N ASN A 177 20.32 4.81 -10.36
CA ASN A 177 18.88 4.63 -10.45
C ASN A 177 18.46 3.15 -10.39
N ASN A 178 19.31 2.24 -10.83
CA ASN A 178 19.03 0.79 -10.81
C ASN A 178 19.38 0.13 -9.47
N SER A 179 19.90 0.88 -8.49
CA SER A 179 20.25 0.33 -7.18
C SER A 179 19.05 0.10 -6.23
N ASP A 180 17.81 0.46 -6.67
CA ASP A 180 16.55 0.38 -5.88
C ASP A 180 16.63 1.00 -4.47
N SER A 181 17.52 1.96 -4.30
CA SER A 181 17.87 2.57 -3.01
C SER A 181 17.00 3.76 -2.61
N GLY A 182 16.01 4.12 -3.43
CA GLY A 182 15.22 5.34 -3.25
C GLY A 182 15.97 6.64 -3.58
N ILE A 183 17.24 6.54 -4.00
CA ILE A 183 18.06 7.64 -4.47
C ILE A 183 17.80 7.84 -5.97
N GLN A 184 17.66 9.08 -6.39
CA GLN A 184 17.44 9.43 -7.79
C GLN A 184 18.63 10.22 -8.34
N ALA A 185 19.15 9.77 -9.46
CA ALA A 185 20.17 10.48 -10.22
C ALA A 185 19.59 11.01 -11.53
N SER A 186 19.92 12.25 -11.88
CA SER A 186 19.54 12.90 -13.14
C SER A 186 20.70 13.69 -13.71
N ILE A 187 20.72 13.87 -15.03
CA ILE A 187 21.70 14.70 -15.69
C ILE A 187 21.01 15.97 -16.15
N VAL A 188 21.54 17.12 -15.71
CA VAL A 188 21.01 18.45 -16.03
C VAL A 188 22.06 19.20 -16.85
N ASN A 189 21.64 19.85 -17.91
CA ASN A 189 22.47 20.80 -18.66
C ASN A 189 22.08 22.21 -18.23
N ASP A 190 23.02 22.95 -17.62
CA ASP A 190 22.81 24.32 -17.17
C ASP A 190 23.35 25.39 -18.13
N GLY A 191 23.72 24.97 -19.34
CA GLY A 191 24.34 25.83 -20.36
C GLY A 191 25.86 25.89 -20.26
N SER A 192 26.47 25.49 -19.14
CA SER A 192 27.92 25.35 -18.98
C SER A 192 28.43 23.93 -19.20
N GLY A 193 27.53 22.96 -19.29
CA GLY A 193 27.82 21.56 -19.46
C GLY A 193 26.78 20.67 -18.76
N TYR A 194 27.10 19.39 -18.68
CA TYR A 194 26.25 18.37 -18.08
C TYR A 194 26.70 18.10 -16.65
N LYS A 195 25.77 18.16 -15.70
CA LYS A 195 26.01 17.86 -14.30
C LYS A 195 25.17 16.68 -13.85
N LEU A 196 25.74 15.77 -13.08
CA LEU A 196 24.98 14.76 -12.37
C LEU A 196 24.37 15.39 -11.13
N GLN A 197 23.07 15.30 -10.99
CA GLN A 197 22.34 15.66 -9.79
C GLN A 197 21.87 14.40 -9.10
N ILE A 198 22.19 14.25 -7.83
CA ILE A 198 21.77 13.14 -6.97
C ILE A 198 20.81 13.69 -5.93
N LYS A 199 19.67 13.04 -5.77
CA LYS A 199 18.61 13.45 -4.85
C LYS A 199 18.23 12.27 -3.99
N ALA A 200 18.25 12.47 -2.67
CA ALA A 200 17.77 11.50 -1.69
C ALA A 200 16.25 11.65 -1.44
N ALA A 201 15.67 10.72 -0.71
CA ALA A 201 14.33 10.86 -0.17
C ALA A 201 14.25 12.07 0.77
N SER A 202 13.03 12.56 1.03
CA SER A 202 12.86 13.70 1.92
C SER A 202 13.06 13.31 3.39
N GLY A 203 13.74 14.14 4.15
CA GLY A 203 13.97 13.97 5.58
C GLY A 203 15.44 14.11 5.94
N ALA A 204 15.71 14.63 7.13
CA ALA A 204 17.08 14.81 7.62
C ALA A 204 17.80 13.51 8.03
N ALA A 205 17.13 12.37 8.00
CA ALA A 205 17.73 11.07 8.19
C ALA A 205 18.11 10.38 6.87
N ASN A 206 17.73 11.00 5.73
CA ASN A 206 17.97 10.48 4.38
C ASN A 206 19.04 11.29 3.64
N GLU A 207 19.93 11.95 4.36
CA GLU A 207 21.08 12.63 3.74
C GLU A 207 22.17 11.61 3.38
N LEU A 208 22.96 11.97 2.39
CA LEU A 208 23.91 11.07 1.75
C LEU A 208 25.33 11.30 2.25
N GLU A 209 26.02 10.21 2.53
CA GLU A 209 27.46 10.14 2.52
C GLU A 209 27.89 9.26 1.35
N ILE A 210 28.79 9.76 0.51
CA ILE A 210 29.31 9.06 -0.66
C ILE A 210 30.81 8.90 -0.53
N THR A 211 31.26 7.66 -0.39
CA THR A 211 32.68 7.29 -0.42
C THR A 211 33.00 6.57 -1.72
N VAL A 212 34.23 6.72 -2.21
CA VAL A 212 34.66 6.17 -3.49
C VAL A 212 35.96 5.40 -3.31
N ALA A 213 36.00 4.20 -3.91
CA ALA A 213 37.21 3.40 -4.06
C ALA A 213 37.48 3.19 -5.56
N GLU A 214 38.46 3.91 -6.10
CA GLU A 214 38.82 3.79 -7.50
C GLU A 214 39.58 2.50 -7.83
N SER A 215 39.33 1.94 -9.01
CA SER A 215 40.04 0.77 -9.52
C SER A 215 41.48 1.15 -9.90
N GLY A 216 42.46 0.44 -9.37
CA GLY A 216 43.88 0.62 -9.72
C GLY A 216 44.60 1.77 -9.03
N GLY A 217 43.91 2.51 -8.13
CA GLY A 217 44.48 3.57 -7.29
C GLY A 217 44.68 3.16 -5.83
N THR A 218 45.13 4.13 -5.01
CA THR A 218 44.99 4.00 -3.55
C THR A 218 43.53 4.00 -3.15
N PRO A 219 43.10 3.16 -2.20
CA PRO A 219 41.66 2.96 -1.90
C PRO A 219 40.87 4.20 -1.48
N THR A 220 41.54 5.29 -1.21
CA THR A 220 40.95 6.59 -0.85
C THR A 220 41.60 7.67 -1.71
N ASN A 221 41.18 7.74 -2.97
CA ASN A 221 41.55 8.84 -3.82
C ASN A 221 40.57 10.01 -3.55
N GLU A 222 41.07 11.08 -2.96
CA GLU A 222 40.27 12.26 -2.59
C GLU A 222 40.41 13.40 -3.60
N ASP A 223 40.94 13.10 -4.82
CA ASP A 223 41.16 14.11 -5.83
C ASP A 223 39.86 14.44 -6.63
N ALA A 224 39.91 15.48 -7.42
CA ALA A 224 38.79 15.95 -8.23
C ALA A 224 38.73 15.30 -9.62
N ASN A 225 39.39 14.15 -9.82
CA ASN A 225 39.43 13.41 -11.08
C ASN A 225 38.75 12.03 -10.93
N GLY A 226 38.51 11.40 -12.04
CA GLY A 226 37.94 10.06 -12.05
C GLY A 226 36.61 9.95 -11.32
N LEU A 227 36.41 8.83 -10.65
CA LEU A 227 35.19 8.55 -9.88
C LEU A 227 35.16 9.32 -8.55
N SER A 228 36.33 9.69 -7.99
CA SER A 228 36.45 10.49 -6.76
C SER A 228 35.76 11.84 -6.82
N ARG A 229 35.49 12.39 -8.03
CA ARG A 229 34.68 13.60 -8.23
C ARG A 229 33.26 13.52 -7.67
N PHE A 230 32.80 12.33 -7.32
CA PHE A 230 31.48 12.11 -6.75
C PHE A 230 31.52 11.81 -5.24
N ALA A 231 32.70 11.94 -4.63
CA ALA A 231 32.83 11.78 -3.20
C ALA A 231 32.18 12.96 -2.44
N PHE A 232 31.42 12.60 -1.40
CA PHE A 232 30.80 13.54 -0.48
C PHE A 232 30.77 12.92 0.93
N ASN A 233 31.73 13.26 1.75
CA ASN A 233 31.90 12.70 3.07
C ASN A 233 32.59 13.72 4.01
N THR A 234 32.88 13.33 5.23
CA THR A 234 33.49 14.20 6.24
C THR A 234 34.93 14.66 5.91
N THR A 235 35.62 13.97 5.00
CA THR A 235 36.98 14.29 4.59
C THR A 235 36.99 15.13 3.31
N VAL A 236 36.08 14.82 2.37
CA VAL A 236 36.06 15.38 1.02
C VAL A 236 34.62 15.72 0.62
N SER A 237 34.45 16.91 0.07
CA SER A 237 33.20 17.40 -0.53
C SER A 237 33.46 17.82 -1.97
N GLN A 238 33.46 16.86 -2.90
CA GLN A 238 33.60 17.13 -4.34
C GLN A 238 32.28 17.47 -5.01
N LEU A 239 31.16 17.06 -4.41
CA LEU A 239 29.84 17.47 -4.83
C LEU A 239 29.43 18.77 -4.13
N THR A 240 28.65 19.57 -4.85
CA THR A 240 28.04 20.78 -4.28
C THR A 240 26.67 20.42 -3.73
N GLU A 241 26.43 20.74 -2.47
CA GLU A 241 25.09 20.62 -1.89
C GLU A 241 24.25 21.83 -2.32
N ASN A 242 23.19 21.54 -3.11
CA ASN A 242 22.24 22.57 -3.54
C ASN A 242 21.12 22.77 -2.52
N GLN A 243 20.79 21.70 -1.80
CA GLN A 243 19.79 21.68 -0.74
C GLN A 243 20.11 20.56 0.24
N GLY A 244 20.17 20.91 1.53
CA GLY A 244 20.25 19.93 2.62
C GLY A 244 18.90 19.28 2.93
N GLY A 245 18.93 18.09 3.48
CA GLY A 245 17.75 17.43 4.01
C GLY A 245 17.19 18.20 5.21
N ALA A 246 15.89 18.16 5.38
CA ALA A 246 15.25 18.83 6.51
C ALA A 246 14.13 17.95 7.09
N ARG A 247 14.01 17.98 8.41
CA ARG A 247 12.89 17.36 9.13
C ARG A 247 11.64 18.21 8.98
N ARG A 248 10.52 17.52 8.91
CA ARG A 248 9.23 18.18 9.12
C ARG A 248 9.08 18.55 10.59
N LEU A 249 8.87 19.85 10.85
CA LEU A 249 8.61 20.38 12.19
C LEU A 249 7.12 20.72 12.31
N VAL A 250 6.43 19.99 13.16
CA VAL A 250 5.03 20.19 13.47
C VAL A 250 4.88 20.36 14.97
N ASN A 251 4.37 21.50 15.40
CA ASN A 251 3.95 21.70 16.76
C ASN A 251 2.48 21.30 16.91
N ALA A 252 2.18 20.44 17.87
CA ALA A 252 0.82 20.06 18.19
C ALA A 252 0.47 20.54 19.59
N GLU A 253 -0.56 21.35 19.71
CA GLU A 253 -1.10 21.79 20.98
C GLU A 253 -2.48 21.15 21.20
N ARG A 254 -2.67 20.54 22.38
CA ARG A 254 -3.95 19.97 22.78
C ARG A 254 -4.72 20.98 23.61
N PHE A 255 -5.87 21.43 23.14
CA PHE A 255 -6.82 22.17 23.96
C PHE A 255 -7.73 21.16 24.70
N GLY A 256 -7.62 21.13 26.04
CA GLY A 256 -8.48 20.31 26.87
C GLY A 256 -9.95 20.77 26.78
N TYR A 257 -10.83 19.88 26.36
CA TYR A 257 -12.28 20.11 26.46
C TYR A 257 -12.67 20.01 27.94
N ASN A 258 -12.98 21.15 28.57
CA ASN A 258 -13.53 21.21 29.91
C ASN A 258 -14.98 20.72 29.81
N GLN A 259 -15.24 19.47 30.19
CA GLN A 259 -16.62 19.03 30.44
C GLN A 259 -17.19 19.84 31.59
N ARG A 260 -17.97 20.86 31.30
CA ARG A 260 -18.90 21.40 32.30
C ARG A 260 -19.92 20.29 32.56
N LYS A 261 -19.84 19.70 33.76
CA LYS A 261 -20.91 18.90 34.30
C LYS A 261 -22.16 19.78 34.36
N GLN A 262 -23.20 19.44 33.62
CA GLN A 262 -24.58 19.82 33.88
C GLN A 262 -25.22 18.72 34.68
#